data_9526caaf9a81680ae33b49afb7a7475f
#
_entry.id   9526caaf9a81680ae33b49afb7a7475f
#
_cell.length_a   1.000
_cell.length_b   1.000
_cell.length_c   1.000
_cell.angle_alpha   90.00
_cell.angle_beta   90.00
_cell.angle_gamma   90.00
#
_symmetry.space_group_name_H-M   'P 1'
#
loop_
_entity.id
_entity.type
_entity.pdbx_description
1 polymer ?
#
loop_
_entity_poly.entity_id
_entity_poly.type
_entity_poly.pdbx_seq_one_letter_code
_entity_poly.pdbx_strand_id
1 'polypeptide(L)'
;MNMPKRAGGVLGPVPDLLLHFDDEAALAASLAAALGVATAAVARHRFPDGECRLTMPASLPEHVVLLRGLHVPNEKLAMLMLLAPALREAGVRRLVLVAPYLAYMRQDIAFHPGEVVSQRQVGRALAAWFDGVVTIDPHLHRVASMHEVLSGRPAAEPSAAQTIGAYVAQRVPEALLLGPDEESARWVGAAAAQAGLAHGVCRKVRRGDLDVDVALPPDLDLRDRAVVLVDDVASTGRTLAVAARAALAAGASHVDVAVTHALFVGDALAELEVAGVRHVSSRASVPHGSNV
;
A
#
# COMPACT_ATOMS: atom_id res chain seq x y z
N MET A 1 4.48 -31.35 21.89
CA MET A 1 5.15 -31.36 20.58
C MET A 1 5.69 -29.96 20.33
N ASN A 2 7.00 -29.76 20.64
CA ASN A 2 7.65 -28.44 20.60
C ASN A 2 7.83 -28.04 19.12
N MET A 3 7.04 -27.10 18.63
CA MET A 3 7.33 -26.45 17.35
C MET A 3 8.66 -25.68 17.48
N PRO A 4 9.59 -25.82 16.54
CA PRO A 4 10.82 -25.05 16.60
C PRO A 4 10.48 -23.56 16.55
N LYS A 5 11.01 -22.76 17.49
CA LYS A 5 10.97 -21.29 17.44
C LYS A 5 11.50 -20.89 16.08
N ARG A 6 10.62 -20.38 15.19
CA ARG A 6 11.03 -19.87 13.89
C ARG A 6 12.09 -18.81 14.11
N ALA A 7 13.24 -18.99 13.51
CA ALA A 7 14.33 -18.03 13.54
C ALA A 7 13.77 -16.66 13.16
N GLY A 8 14.04 -15.65 13.96
CA GLY A 8 13.54 -14.30 13.77
C GLY A 8 13.97 -13.78 12.39
N GLY A 9 12.99 -13.40 11.56
CA GLY A 9 13.25 -12.69 10.31
C GLY A 9 13.89 -11.33 10.58
N VAL A 10 14.08 -10.53 9.53
CA VAL A 10 14.68 -9.18 9.58
C VAL A 10 14.09 -8.27 10.69
N LEU A 11 12.87 -8.56 11.13
CA LEU A 11 12.15 -7.81 12.17
C LEU A 11 12.30 -8.39 13.59
N GLY A 12 13.08 -9.46 13.79
CA GLY A 12 13.33 -10.06 15.11
C GLY A 12 12.34 -11.15 15.51
N PRO A 13 12.21 -11.44 16.84
CA PRO A 13 11.38 -12.54 17.32
C PRO A 13 9.90 -12.36 17.00
N VAL A 14 9.15 -13.47 16.99
CA VAL A 14 7.68 -13.43 16.89
C VAL A 14 7.13 -12.56 18.02
N PRO A 15 6.19 -11.63 17.75
CA PRO A 15 5.58 -10.79 18.77
C PRO A 15 4.74 -11.65 19.74
N ASP A 16 4.54 -11.12 20.94
CA ASP A 16 3.66 -11.76 21.95
C ASP A 16 2.21 -11.26 21.82
N LEU A 17 2.02 -10.07 21.25
CA LEU A 17 0.71 -9.42 21.10
C LEU A 17 0.66 -8.58 19.83
N LEU A 18 -0.51 -8.60 19.15
CA LEU A 18 -0.86 -7.68 18.09
C LEU A 18 -1.88 -6.67 18.62
N LEU A 19 -1.48 -5.40 18.66
CA LEU A 19 -2.38 -4.28 18.94
C LEU A 19 -2.98 -3.74 17.64
N HIS A 20 -4.22 -3.30 17.71
CA HIS A 20 -4.92 -2.68 16.57
C HIS A 20 -5.95 -1.66 17.05
N PHE A 21 -6.43 -0.82 16.14
CA PHE A 21 -7.61 0.01 16.37
C PHE A 21 -8.88 -0.71 15.90
N ASP A 22 -10.05 -0.22 16.32
CA ASP A 22 -11.36 -0.79 16.01
C ASP A 22 -11.63 -0.92 14.50
N ASP A 23 -11.20 0.09 13.74
CA ASP A 23 -11.34 0.15 12.28
C ASP A 23 -10.46 -0.87 11.51
N GLU A 24 -9.59 -1.61 12.20
CA GLU A 24 -8.67 -2.61 11.63
C GLU A 24 -8.88 -4.02 12.21
N ALA A 25 -9.93 -4.23 13.00
CA ALA A 25 -10.14 -5.48 13.74
C ALA A 25 -10.17 -6.73 12.83
N ALA A 26 -10.81 -6.68 11.66
CA ALA A 26 -10.88 -7.82 10.74
C ALA A 26 -9.49 -8.21 10.18
N LEU A 27 -8.69 -7.22 9.78
CA LEU A 27 -7.33 -7.46 9.30
C LEU A 27 -6.42 -7.93 10.44
N ALA A 28 -6.59 -7.36 11.64
CA ALA A 28 -5.86 -7.78 12.83
C ALA A 28 -6.13 -9.25 13.19
N ALA A 29 -7.38 -9.69 13.15
CA ALA A 29 -7.75 -11.08 13.40
C ALA A 29 -7.08 -12.03 12.39
N SER A 30 -7.10 -11.69 11.10
CA SER A 30 -6.47 -12.49 10.05
C SER A 30 -4.95 -12.57 10.22
N LEU A 31 -4.30 -11.44 10.51
CA LEU A 31 -2.85 -11.38 10.72
C LEU A 31 -2.44 -12.14 11.99
N ALA A 32 -3.18 -11.98 13.08
CA ALA A 32 -2.90 -12.66 14.34
C ALA A 32 -3.06 -14.18 14.22
N ALA A 33 -4.08 -14.65 13.51
CA ALA A 33 -4.25 -16.08 13.21
C ALA A 33 -3.05 -16.63 12.42
N ALA A 34 -2.56 -15.89 11.42
CA ALA A 34 -1.39 -16.28 10.64
C ALA A 34 -0.08 -16.28 11.46
N LEU A 35 0.05 -15.39 12.44
CA LEU A 35 1.20 -15.28 13.32
C LEU A 35 1.12 -16.23 14.54
N GLY A 36 -0.07 -16.70 14.89
CA GLY A 36 -0.31 -17.51 16.10
C GLY A 36 -0.23 -16.69 17.39
N VAL A 37 -0.67 -15.41 17.37
CA VAL A 37 -0.59 -14.47 18.50
C VAL A 37 -1.97 -13.96 18.89
N ALA A 38 -2.10 -13.46 20.13
CA ALA A 38 -3.31 -12.80 20.60
C ALA A 38 -3.44 -11.39 20.02
N THR A 39 -4.67 -10.86 19.99
CA THR A 39 -4.94 -9.46 19.64
C THR A 39 -5.54 -8.70 20.81
N ALA A 40 -5.30 -7.40 20.85
CA ALA A 40 -6.00 -6.49 21.73
C ALA A 40 -6.25 -5.14 21.03
N ALA A 41 -7.39 -4.53 21.32
CA ALA A 41 -7.74 -3.24 20.74
C ALA A 41 -7.19 -2.08 21.58
N VAL A 42 -6.71 -1.04 20.90
CA VAL A 42 -6.52 0.29 21.46
C VAL A 42 -7.85 1.05 21.30
N ALA A 43 -8.51 1.35 22.41
CA ALA A 43 -9.76 2.10 22.38
C ALA A 43 -9.48 3.59 22.11
N ARG A 44 -10.30 4.19 21.28
CA ARG A 44 -10.22 5.58 20.86
C ARG A 44 -11.51 6.32 21.24
N HIS A 45 -11.35 7.43 21.94
CA HIS A 45 -12.43 8.37 22.16
C HIS A 45 -12.07 9.72 21.51
N ARG A 46 -12.93 10.23 20.67
CA ARG A 46 -12.78 11.54 20.03
C ARG A 46 -13.60 12.59 20.78
N PHE A 47 -12.95 13.67 21.17
CA PHE A 47 -13.60 14.82 21.77
C PHE A 47 -14.21 15.75 20.69
N PRO A 48 -15.21 16.57 21.04
CA PRO A 48 -15.87 17.47 20.08
C PRO A 48 -14.92 18.50 19.43
N ASP A 49 -13.85 18.89 20.12
CA ASP A 49 -12.81 19.82 19.65
C ASP A 49 -11.77 19.16 18.71
N GLY A 50 -11.88 17.84 18.50
CA GLY A 50 -11.02 17.07 17.61
C GLY A 50 -9.86 16.38 18.31
N GLU A 51 -9.63 16.60 19.61
CA GLU A 51 -8.66 15.83 20.38
C GLU A 51 -9.09 14.37 20.53
N CYS A 52 -8.15 13.49 20.84
CA CYS A 52 -8.44 12.09 21.10
C CYS A 52 -7.81 11.61 22.41
N ARG A 53 -8.55 10.73 23.11
CA ARG A 53 -8.04 9.93 24.20
C ARG A 53 -7.85 8.50 23.72
N LEU A 54 -6.65 7.96 23.92
CA LEU A 54 -6.32 6.57 23.63
C LEU A 54 -6.27 5.79 24.94
N THR A 55 -6.82 4.56 24.90
CA THR A 55 -6.76 3.64 26.03
C THR A 55 -6.19 2.31 25.52
N MET A 56 -5.04 1.93 26.04
CA MET A 56 -4.37 0.66 25.74
C MET A 56 -4.71 -0.38 26.82
N PRO A 57 -4.46 -1.69 26.58
CA PRO A 57 -4.61 -2.73 27.60
C PRO A 57 -3.79 -2.41 28.85
N ALA A 58 -4.32 -2.71 30.04
CA ALA A 58 -3.68 -2.45 31.32
C ALA A 58 -2.36 -3.23 31.55
N SER A 59 -2.20 -4.37 30.87
CA SER A 59 -0.97 -5.18 30.90
C SER A 59 -0.53 -5.46 29.48
N LEU A 60 0.75 -5.23 29.22
CA LEU A 60 1.37 -5.40 27.91
C LEU A 60 2.61 -6.30 28.01
N PRO A 61 2.85 -7.18 27.04
CA PRO A 61 4.11 -7.92 26.95
C PRO A 61 5.25 -7.03 26.44
N GLU A 62 6.47 -7.55 26.51
CA GLU A 62 7.65 -6.81 26.05
C GLU A 62 7.73 -6.64 24.54
N HIS A 63 7.16 -7.58 23.76
CA HIS A 63 7.23 -7.58 22.29
C HIS A 63 5.84 -7.41 21.68
N VAL A 64 5.60 -6.26 21.10
CA VAL A 64 4.30 -5.86 20.54
C VAL A 64 4.43 -5.48 19.07
N VAL A 65 3.48 -5.92 18.28
CA VAL A 65 3.21 -5.40 16.93
C VAL A 65 1.99 -4.50 16.99
N LEU A 66 2.09 -3.31 16.43
CA LEU A 66 0.97 -2.40 16.24
C LEU A 66 0.56 -2.40 14.77
N LEU A 67 -0.68 -2.80 14.49
CA LEU A 67 -1.28 -2.68 13.16
C LEU A 67 -1.93 -1.31 13.02
N ARG A 68 -1.50 -0.53 12.03
CA ARG A 68 -2.10 0.76 11.67
C ARG A 68 -1.84 1.13 10.22
N GLY A 69 -2.83 0.93 9.34
CA GLY A 69 -2.78 1.42 7.96
C GLY A 69 -2.92 2.95 7.90
N LEU A 70 -2.02 3.63 7.18
CA LEU A 70 -1.91 5.09 7.20
C LEU A 70 -2.65 5.80 6.05
N HIS A 71 -3.71 5.22 5.47
CA HIS A 71 -4.64 5.96 4.62
C HIS A 71 -5.37 7.04 5.47
N VAL A 72 -5.63 8.22 4.93
CA VAL A 72 -6.08 9.41 5.69
C VAL A 72 -5.14 9.67 6.89
N PRO A 73 -3.87 10.07 6.66
CA PRO A 73 -2.77 9.83 7.59
C PRO A 73 -2.70 10.75 8.81
N ASN A 74 -3.19 11.99 8.71
CA ASN A 74 -2.84 13.05 9.68
C ASN A 74 -3.29 12.72 11.10
N GLU A 75 -4.55 12.35 11.28
CA GLU A 75 -5.08 11.93 12.59
C GLU A 75 -4.39 10.65 13.09
N LYS A 76 -4.14 9.71 12.20
CA LYS A 76 -3.47 8.44 12.53
C LYS A 76 -2.02 8.63 12.97
N LEU A 77 -1.28 9.53 12.33
CA LEU A 77 0.09 9.87 12.74
C LEU A 77 0.11 10.57 14.10
N ALA A 78 -0.87 11.45 14.38
CA ALA A 78 -1.01 12.05 15.71
C ALA A 78 -1.27 10.98 16.78
N MET A 79 -2.13 9.99 16.50
CA MET A 79 -2.35 8.86 17.40
C MET A 79 -1.08 8.03 17.62
N LEU A 80 -0.30 7.75 16.58
CA LEU A 80 0.97 7.02 16.72
C LEU A 80 1.98 7.80 17.57
N MET A 81 2.05 9.12 17.40
CA MET A 81 2.90 10.01 18.21
C MET A 81 2.57 9.94 19.72
N LEU A 82 1.28 9.79 20.06
CA LEU A 82 0.85 9.63 21.44
C LEU A 82 1.04 8.21 21.96
N LEU A 83 0.68 7.22 21.14
CA LEU A 83 0.61 5.83 21.58
C LEU A 83 1.98 5.17 21.70
N ALA A 84 2.90 5.39 20.75
CA ALA A 84 4.17 4.67 20.74
C ALA A 84 5.05 4.98 21.98
N PRO A 85 5.23 6.24 22.43
CA PRO A 85 5.90 6.51 23.69
C PRO A 85 5.18 5.92 24.91
N ALA A 86 3.85 6.01 24.96
CA ALA A 86 3.07 5.46 26.07
C ALA A 86 3.21 3.93 26.19
N LEU A 87 3.29 3.20 25.06
CA LEU A 87 3.58 1.77 25.06
C LEU A 87 4.97 1.48 25.65
N ARG A 88 5.97 2.33 25.34
CA ARG A 88 7.32 2.21 25.93
C ARG A 88 7.31 2.44 27.45
N GLU A 89 6.61 3.46 27.90
CA GLU A 89 6.44 3.74 29.34
C GLU A 89 5.73 2.58 30.06
N ALA A 90 4.81 1.89 29.39
CA ALA A 90 4.13 0.69 29.89
C ALA A 90 4.99 -0.59 29.83
N GLY A 91 6.27 -0.51 29.46
CA GLY A 91 7.22 -1.63 29.50
C GLY A 91 7.42 -2.38 28.19
N VAL A 92 6.83 -1.94 27.06
CA VAL A 92 7.08 -2.53 25.75
C VAL A 92 8.53 -2.23 25.33
N ARG A 93 9.35 -3.26 25.19
CA ARG A 93 10.76 -3.16 24.81
C ARG A 93 10.97 -3.21 23.30
N ARG A 94 10.13 -3.98 22.59
CA ARG A 94 10.17 -4.08 21.15
C ARG A 94 8.80 -3.76 20.57
N LEU A 95 8.75 -2.72 19.74
CA LEU A 95 7.53 -2.23 19.11
C LEU A 95 7.74 -2.15 17.59
N VAL A 96 7.00 -2.95 16.83
CA VAL A 96 7.04 -2.95 15.36
C VAL A 96 5.72 -2.43 14.81
N LEU A 97 5.79 -1.53 13.84
CA LEU A 97 4.62 -1.04 13.12
C LEU A 97 4.35 -1.94 11.91
N VAL A 98 3.13 -2.44 11.77
CA VAL A 98 2.60 -2.97 10.52
C VAL A 98 1.66 -1.94 9.93
N ALA A 99 2.09 -1.27 8.88
CA ALA A 99 1.32 -0.28 8.14
C ALA A 99 1.09 -0.80 6.72
N PRO A 100 0.00 -1.55 6.45
CA PRO A 100 -0.24 -2.11 5.12
C PRO A 100 -0.16 -1.07 4.01
N TYR A 101 -0.73 0.12 4.23
CA TYR A 101 -0.48 1.32 3.43
C TYR A 101 0.33 2.33 4.23
N LEU A 102 1.43 2.82 3.67
CA LEU A 102 2.29 3.84 4.27
C LEU A 102 2.16 5.15 3.50
N ALA A 103 1.61 6.16 4.17
CA ALA A 103 1.43 7.49 3.60
C ALA A 103 2.74 8.31 3.52
N TYR A 104 2.67 9.44 2.81
CA TYR A 104 3.76 10.40 2.60
C TYR A 104 4.97 9.89 1.81
N MET A 105 4.91 8.70 1.25
CA MET A 105 6.01 8.14 0.45
C MET A 105 6.10 8.76 -0.96
N ARG A 106 5.02 9.38 -1.46
CA ARG A 106 4.94 9.99 -2.79
C ARG A 106 5.67 11.33 -2.91
N GLN A 107 5.92 12.03 -1.80
CA GLN A 107 6.65 13.29 -1.78
C GLN A 107 8.08 13.06 -1.25
N ASP A 108 8.92 12.55 -2.14
CA ASP A 108 10.29 12.12 -1.92
C ASP A 108 11.35 13.14 -2.35
N ILE A 109 10.94 14.24 -3.00
CA ILE A 109 11.78 15.35 -3.44
C ILE A 109 11.06 16.69 -3.27
N ALA A 110 11.80 17.76 -3.07
CA ALA A 110 11.33 19.14 -3.19
C ALA A 110 11.40 19.59 -4.65
N PHE A 111 10.28 19.98 -5.24
CA PHE A 111 10.21 20.52 -6.60
C PHE A 111 10.51 22.02 -6.63
N HIS A 112 10.25 22.72 -5.52
CA HIS A 112 10.52 24.15 -5.36
C HIS A 112 11.29 24.43 -4.07
N PRO A 113 12.08 25.52 -4.01
CA PRO A 113 12.74 25.94 -2.80
C PRO A 113 11.75 26.14 -1.64
N GLY A 114 12.08 25.59 -0.46
CA GLY A 114 11.25 25.67 0.73
C GLY A 114 10.22 24.55 0.90
N GLU A 115 10.03 23.67 -0.07
CA GLU A 115 9.17 22.49 0.07
C GLU A 115 9.79 21.47 1.04
N VAL A 116 8.94 20.96 1.93
CA VAL A 116 9.33 19.91 2.89
C VAL A 116 9.24 18.54 2.20
N VAL A 117 10.31 17.78 2.20
CA VAL A 117 10.32 16.37 1.75
C VAL A 117 9.66 15.51 2.83
N SER A 118 8.34 15.28 2.68
CA SER A 118 7.50 14.64 3.71
C SER A 118 7.92 13.19 3.98
N GLN A 119 8.34 12.44 2.95
CA GLN A 119 8.85 11.08 3.09
C GLN A 119 9.96 11.00 4.15
N ARG A 120 10.93 11.91 4.07
CA ARG A 120 12.07 11.95 5.01
C ARG A 120 11.65 12.27 6.42
N GLN A 121 10.72 13.21 6.61
CA GLN A 121 10.28 13.61 7.95
C GLN A 121 9.42 12.53 8.61
N VAL A 122 8.48 11.95 7.88
CA VAL A 122 7.66 10.84 8.37
C VAL A 122 8.53 9.61 8.64
N GLY A 123 9.47 9.29 7.77
CA GLY A 123 10.43 8.20 7.98
C GLY A 123 11.23 8.35 9.29
N ARG A 124 11.76 9.56 9.55
CA ARG A 124 12.48 9.86 10.82
C ARG A 124 11.58 9.73 12.05
N ALA A 125 10.35 10.21 11.98
CA ALA A 125 9.39 10.10 13.08
C ALA A 125 9.08 8.62 13.38
N LEU A 126 8.78 7.82 12.35
CA LEU A 126 8.54 6.39 12.51
C LEU A 126 9.78 5.66 13.06
N ALA A 127 10.98 6.00 12.59
CA ALA A 127 12.23 5.42 13.09
C ALA A 127 12.53 5.77 14.57
N ALA A 128 12.03 6.90 15.05
CA ALA A 128 12.14 7.29 16.47
C ALA A 128 11.14 6.52 17.35
N TRP A 129 9.96 6.17 16.82
CA TRP A 129 8.88 5.52 17.59
C TRP A 129 8.96 3.99 17.56
N PHE A 130 9.42 3.40 16.44
CA PHE A 130 9.35 1.96 16.19
C PHE A 130 10.73 1.35 15.97
N ASP A 131 10.89 0.10 16.38
CA ASP A 131 12.12 -0.69 16.15
C ASP A 131 12.18 -1.28 14.76
N GLY A 132 11.05 -1.31 14.05
CA GLY A 132 10.93 -1.76 12.67
C GLY A 132 9.56 -1.44 12.09
N VAL A 133 9.48 -1.46 10.77
CA VAL A 133 8.24 -1.21 10.02
C VAL A 133 8.03 -2.29 8.97
N VAL A 134 6.80 -2.78 8.86
CA VAL A 134 6.33 -3.62 7.75
C VAL A 134 5.32 -2.82 6.94
N THR A 135 5.51 -2.73 5.65
CA THR A 135 4.57 -2.05 4.75
C THR A 135 4.51 -2.77 3.41
N ILE A 136 3.36 -2.75 2.74
CA ILE A 136 3.16 -3.43 1.45
C ILE A 136 3.39 -2.41 0.34
N ASP A 137 4.18 -2.77 -0.68
CA ASP A 137 4.42 -1.96 -1.89
C ASP A 137 4.55 -0.46 -1.59
N PRO A 138 5.46 0.00 -0.73
CA PRO A 138 5.65 1.41 -0.47
C PRO A 138 6.06 2.11 -1.77
N HIS A 139 5.47 3.29 -2.00
CA HIS A 139 5.76 4.09 -3.19
C HIS A 139 7.17 4.70 -3.12
N LEU A 140 8.15 3.95 -3.58
CA LEU A 140 9.57 4.35 -3.56
C LEU A 140 10.08 4.55 -4.98
N HIS A 141 10.48 5.78 -5.33
CA HIS A 141 11.04 6.11 -6.63
C HIS A 141 12.53 6.46 -6.58
N ARG A 142 12.93 7.30 -5.63
CA ARG A 142 14.29 7.86 -5.55
C ARG A 142 15.11 7.27 -4.41
N VAL A 143 14.50 6.44 -3.57
CA VAL A 143 15.17 5.70 -2.51
C VAL A 143 15.07 4.21 -2.80
N ALA A 144 16.12 3.46 -2.46
CA ALA A 144 16.22 2.05 -2.80
C ALA A 144 15.34 1.16 -1.90
N SER A 145 15.05 1.59 -0.66
CA SER A 145 14.33 0.77 0.32
C SER A 145 13.77 1.59 1.46
N MET A 146 12.80 1.02 2.18
CA MET A 146 12.31 1.58 3.44
C MET A 146 13.38 1.66 4.53
N HIS A 147 14.42 0.82 4.50
CA HIS A 147 15.55 0.92 5.42
C HIS A 147 16.24 2.29 5.32
N GLU A 148 16.38 2.83 4.11
CA GLU A 148 16.91 4.17 3.87
C GLU A 148 15.95 5.25 4.41
N VAL A 149 14.65 5.15 4.10
CA VAL A 149 13.61 6.07 4.58
C VAL A 149 13.58 6.13 6.11
N LEU A 150 13.74 4.97 6.77
CA LEU A 150 13.72 4.81 8.22
C LEU A 150 15.09 5.05 8.89
N SER A 151 16.02 5.72 8.21
CA SER A 151 17.32 6.06 8.76
C SER A 151 18.10 4.87 9.34
N GLY A 152 18.03 3.72 8.66
CA GLY A 152 18.73 2.49 9.05
C GLY A 152 17.94 1.55 9.98
N ARG A 153 16.69 1.85 10.33
CA ARG A 153 15.85 0.91 11.08
C ARG A 153 15.42 -0.28 10.20
N PRO A 154 15.23 -1.46 10.79
CA PRO A 154 14.71 -2.63 10.09
C PRO A 154 13.38 -2.36 9.39
N ALA A 155 13.25 -2.83 8.13
CA ALA A 155 12.03 -2.75 7.36
C ALA A 155 11.76 -4.06 6.61
N ALA A 156 10.48 -4.35 6.37
CA ALA A 156 10.06 -5.39 5.43
C ALA A 156 9.01 -4.81 4.48
N GLU A 157 9.20 -5.10 3.19
CA GLU A 157 8.44 -4.52 2.09
C GLU A 157 7.87 -5.65 1.19
N PRO A 158 6.96 -6.52 1.74
CA PRO A 158 6.35 -7.53 0.91
C PRO A 158 5.58 -6.87 -0.24
N SER A 159 5.63 -7.48 -1.42
CA SER A 159 4.89 -7.01 -2.58
C SER A 159 3.59 -7.80 -2.76
N ALA A 160 2.50 -7.10 -3.07
CA ALA A 160 1.22 -7.68 -3.45
C ALA A 160 1.16 -8.05 -4.95
N ALA A 161 2.13 -7.62 -5.76
CA ALA A 161 2.12 -7.82 -7.21
C ALA A 161 1.95 -9.29 -7.60
N GLN A 162 2.62 -10.22 -6.92
CA GLN A 162 2.47 -11.65 -7.18
C GLN A 162 1.06 -12.16 -6.91
N THR A 163 0.42 -11.70 -5.82
CA THR A 163 -0.96 -12.08 -5.48
C THR A 163 -1.96 -11.43 -6.43
N ILE A 164 -1.69 -10.24 -6.93
CA ILE A 164 -2.46 -9.58 -8.01
C ILE A 164 -2.35 -10.41 -9.28
N GLY A 165 -1.14 -10.78 -9.70
CA GLY A 165 -0.92 -11.61 -10.88
C GLY A 165 -1.69 -12.94 -10.83
N ALA A 166 -1.58 -13.67 -9.71
CA ALA A 166 -2.32 -14.92 -9.51
C ALA A 166 -3.84 -14.73 -9.57
N TYR A 167 -4.36 -13.67 -8.95
CA TYR A 167 -5.78 -13.33 -9.01
C TYR A 167 -6.25 -13.03 -10.44
N VAL A 168 -5.48 -12.21 -11.16
CA VAL A 168 -5.82 -11.86 -12.56
C VAL A 168 -5.82 -13.10 -13.46
N ALA A 169 -4.80 -13.97 -13.33
CA ALA A 169 -4.73 -15.19 -14.14
C ALA A 169 -5.94 -16.12 -13.94
N GLN A 170 -6.52 -16.15 -12.74
CA GLN A 170 -7.74 -16.92 -12.46
C GLN A 170 -9.00 -16.29 -13.03
N ARG A 171 -9.09 -14.96 -13.05
CA ARG A 171 -10.32 -14.22 -13.41
C ARG A 171 -10.37 -13.82 -14.87
N VAL A 172 -9.22 -13.52 -15.45
CA VAL A 172 -9.05 -13.06 -16.82
C VAL A 172 -7.90 -13.83 -17.46
N PRO A 173 -8.10 -15.11 -17.80
CA PRO A 173 -7.09 -15.91 -18.48
C PRO A 173 -6.59 -15.21 -19.75
N GLU A 174 -5.29 -15.29 -20.02
CA GLU A 174 -4.63 -14.67 -21.19
C GLU A 174 -4.69 -13.13 -21.25
N ALA A 175 -5.07 -12.46 -20.14
CA ALA A 175 -5.03 -11.02 -20.05
C ALA A 175 -3.65 -10.47 -20.40
N LEU A 176 -3.63 -9.27 -20.96
CA LEU A 176 -2.41 -8.47 -21.07
C LEU A 176 -2.35 -7.53 -19.88
N LEU A 177 -1.28 -7.62 -19.07
CA LEU A 177 -1.04 -6.69 -17.97
C LEU A 177 -0.39 -5.42 -18.50
N LEU A 178 -0.94 -4.27 -18.15
CA LEU A 178 -0.43 -2.99 -18.65
C LEU A 178 -0.18 -2.04 -17.47
N GLY A 179 1.05 -1.53 -17.36
CA GLY A 179 1.39 -0.46 -16.45
C GLY A 179 0.92 0.88 -17.00
N PRO A 180 0.22 1.72 -16.22
CA PRO A 180 -0.31 2.99 -16.71
C PRO A 180 0.80 4.04 -16.98
N ASP A 181 1.98 3.88 -16.39
CA ASP A 181 3.18 4.69 -16.64
C ASP A 181 4.46 3.92 -16.26
N GLU A 182 5.63 4.55 -16.50
CA GLU A 182 6.94 3.93 -16.27
C GLU A 182 7.18 3.58 -14.81
N GLU A 183 6.53 4.27 -13.87
CA GLU A 183 6.66 4.04 -12.44
C GLU A 183 6.09 2.67 -12.03
N SER A 184 5.06 2.19 -12.74
CA SER A 184 4.41 0.90 -12.49
C SER A 184 5.20 -0.34 -12.99
N ALA A 185 6.29 -0.16 -13.73
CA ALA A 185 7.03 -1.24 -14.40
C ALA A 185 7.41 -2.40 -13.45
N ARG A 186 7.82 -2.09 -12.23
CA ARG A 186 8.21 -3.07 -11.22
C ARG A 186 7.04 -3.99 -10.83
N TRP A 187 5.86 -3.41 -10.58
CA TRP A 187 4.68 -4.17 -10.13
C TRP A 187 4.07 -4.98 -11.26
N VAL A 188 3.92 -4.37 -12.44
CA VAL A 188 3.40 -5.05 -13.62
C VAL A 188 4.29 -6.24 -14.02
N GLY A 189 5.61 -6.06 -14.03
CA GLY A 189 6.55 -7.13 -14.35
C GLY A 189 6.50 -8.28 -13.33
N ALA A 190 6.43 -7.97 -12.03
CA ALA A 190 6.31 -8.98 -10.98
C ALA A 190 4.97 -9.74 -11.03
N ALA A 191 3.85 -9.05 -11.29
CA ALA A 191 2.55 -9.66 -11.46
C ALA A 191 2.51 -10.59 -12.70
N ALA A 192 3.06 -10.12 -13.83
CA ALA A 192 3.12 -10.87 -15.06
C ALA A 192 4.00 -12.13 -14.94
N ALA A 193 5.15 -12.02 -14.31
CA ALA A 193 6.06 -13.16 -14.08
C ALA A 193 5.39 -14.26 -13.25
N GLN A 194 4.63 -13.88 -12.21
CA GLN A 194 3.89 -14.84 -11.39
C GLN A 194 2.75 -15.52 -12.15
N ALA A 195 2.09 -14.77 -13.04
CA ALA A 195 0.90 -15.21 -13.75
C ALA A 195 1.22 -15.94 -15.08
N GLY A 196 2.44 -15.80 -15.59
CA GLY A 196 2.79 -16.25 -16.94
C GLY A 196 2.09 -15.45 -18.04
N LEU A 197 1.73 -14.16 -17.77
CA LEU A 197 0.98 -13.29 -18.68
C LEU A 197 1.90 -12.33 -19.43
N ALA A 198 1.49 -11.97 -20.66
CA ALA A 198 2.13 -10.89 -21.39
C ALA A 198 1.95 -9.55 -20.66
N HIS A 199 2.92 -8.66 -20.76
CA HIS A 199 2.81 -7.34 -20.13
C HIS A 199 3.53 -6.25 -20.91
N GLY A 200 3.21 -5.02 -20.59
CA GLY A 200 3.88 -3.84 -21.07
C GLY A 200 3.67 -2.66 -20.15
N VAL A 201 4.31 -1.55 -20.47
CA VAL A 201 4.27 -0.33 -19.65
C VAL A 201 4.07 0.87 -20.57
N CYS A 202 3.07 1.67 -20.25
CA CYS A 202 2.82 2.93 -20.95
C CYS A 202 3.91 3.97 -20.63
N ARG A 203 4.08 4.94 -21.52
CA ARG A 203 4.95 6.09 -21.30
C ARG A 203 4.14 7.37 -21.22
N LYS A 204 4.42 8.21 -20.22
CA LYS A 204 3.82 9.53 -20.13
C LYS A 204 4.36 10.43 -21.25
N VAL A 205 3.44 10.98 -22.05
CA VAL A 205 3.74 11.97 -23.11
C VAL A 205 3.10 13.29 -22.70
N ARG A 206 3.90 14.31 -22.42
CA ARG A 206 3.39 15.66 -22.12
C ARG A 206 3.09 16.40 -23.42
N ARG A 207 1.84 16.80 -23.64
CA ARG A 207 1.41 17.66 -24.75
C ARG A 207 1.06 19.09 -24.30
N GLY A 208 1.87 19.67 -23.38
CA GLY A 208 1.63 20.99 -22.80
C GLY A 208 1.63 20.95 -21.27
N ASP A 209 1.28 22.09 -20.64
CA ASP A 209 1.37 22.23 -19.17
C ASP A 209 0.27 21.50 -18.41
N LEU A 210 -0.85 21.11 -19.05
CA LEU A 210 -2.03 20.54 -18.41
C LEU A 210 -2.46 19.18 -18.98
N ASP A 211 -2.05 18.82 -20.23
CA ASP A 211 -2.45 17.58 -20.87
C ASP A 211 -1.38 16.49 -20.78
N VAL A 212 -1.69 15.44 -20.04
CA VAL A 212 -0.89 14.22 -19.97
C VAL A 212 -1.55 13.17 -20.86
N ASP A 213 -0.91 12.87 -21.98
CA ASP A 213 -1.24 11.71 -22.81
C ASP A 213 -0.37 10.53 -22.43
N VAL A 214 -0.81 9.34 -22.81
CA VAL A 214 -0.11 8.08 -22.55
C VAL A 214 0.17 7.40 -23.89
N ALA A 215 1.44 7.10 -24.16
CA ALA A 215 1.83 6.27 -25.29
C ALA A 215 1.85 4.80 -24.89
N LEU A 216 1.12 3.97 -25.62
CA LEU A 216 1.15 2.53 -25.47
C LEU A 216 2.48 1.94 -25.94
N PRO A 217 2.91 0.79 -25.39
CA PRO A 217 4.09 0.07 -25.88
C PRO A 217 3.90 -0.31 -27.36
N PRO A 218 4.84 0.07 -28.25
CA PRO A 218 4.67 -0.13 -29.70
C PRO A 218 4.67 -1.61 -30.12
N ASP A 219 5.29 -2.46 -29.33
CA ASP A 219 5.46 -3.89 -29.63
C ASP A 219 4.31 -4.78 -29.13
N LEU A 220 3.26 -4.17 -28.52
CA LEU A 220 2.13 -4.89 -27.98
C LEU A 220 0.87 -4.70 -28.84
N ASP A 221 0.35 -5.79 -29.37
CA ASP A 221 -0.97 -5.81 -30.01
C ASP A 221 -2.06 -6.00 -28.95
N LEU A 222 -2.92 -4.99 -28.81
CA LEU A 222 -4.02 -4.95 -27.84
C LEU A 222 -5.36 -5.39 -28.47
N ARG A 223 -5.42 -5.56 -29.81
CA ARG A 223 -6.67 -5.86 -30.51
C ARG A 223 -7.29 -7.15 -30.01
N ASP A 224 -8.58 -7.06 -29.68
CA ASP A 224 -9.41 -8.16 -29.16
C ASP A 224 -8.91 -8.80 -27.86
N ARG A 225 -7.93 -8.17 -27.19
CA ARG A 225 -7.38 -8.68 -25.92
C ARG A 225 -8.02 -8.02 -24.71
N ALA A 226 -8.21 -8.81 -23.66
CA ALA A 226 -8.51 -8.31 -22.34
C ALA A 226 -7.26 -7.63 -21.77
N VAL A 227 -7.39 -6.40 -21.29
CA VAL A 227 -6.29 -5.64 -20.67
C VAL A 227 -6.58 -5.44 -19.18
N VAL A 228 -5.60 -5.69 -18.32
CA VAL A 228 -5.67 -5.34 -16.90
C VAL A 228 -4.59 -4.32 -16.58
N LEU A 229 -5.01 -3.12 -16.19
CA LEU A 229 -4.10 -2.08 -15.70
C LEU A 229 -3.64 -2.43 -14.29
N VAL A 230 -2.33 -2.46 -14.07
CA VAL A 230 -1.73 -2.82 -12.77
C VAL A 230 -0.88 -1.66 -12.25
N ASP A 231 -1.16 -1.25 -10.99
CA ASP A 231 -0.41 -0.17 -10.33
C ASP A 231 -0.28 -0.44 -8.82
N ASP A 232 0.62 0.28 -8.14
CA ASP A 232 0.76 0.22 -6.69
C ASP A 232 -0.37 0.98 -5.97
N VAL A 233 -0.71 2.19 -6.44
CA VAL A 233 -1.69 3.05 -5.78
C VAL A 233 -2.62 3.76 -6.75
N ALA A 234 -3.91 3.62 -6.55
CA ALA A 234 -4.92 4.42 -7.23
C ALA A 234 -5.46 5.51 -6.29
N SER A 235 -5.17 6.77 -6.61
CA SER A 235 -5.65 7.95 -5.85
C SER A 235 -6.76 8.67 -6.63
N THR A 236 -6.42 9.60 -7.52
CA THR A 236 -7.42 10.28 -8.36
C THR A 236 -7.91 9.43 -9.54
N GLY A 237 -7.25 8.33 -9.85
CA GLY A 237 -7.58 7.47 -10.98
C GLY A 237 -7.22 8.02 -12.37
N ARG A 238 -6.74 9.27 -12.47
CA ARG A 238 -6.51 9.94 -13.78
C ARG A 238 -5.56 9.20 -14.70
N THR A 239 -4.40 8.77 -14.20
CA THR A 239 -3.42 8.01 -15.00
C THR A 239 -4.03 6.71 -15.53
N LEU A 240 -4.74 5.98 -14.66
CA LEU A 240 -5.46 4.75 -15.01
C LEU A 240 -6.55 5.02 -16.05
N ALA A 241 -7.34 6.09 -15.89
CA ALA A 241 -8.40 6.46 -16.83
C ALA A 241 -7.85 6.82 -18.22
N VAL A 242 -6.72 7.56 -18.29
CA VAL A 242 -6.06 7.88 -19.57
C VAL A 242 -5.53 6.60 -20.23
N ALA A 243 -4.86 5.73 -19.47
CA ALA A 243 -4.36 4.45 -19.97
C ALA A 243 -5.49 3.52 -20.46
N ALA A 244 -6.63 3.50 -19.74
CA ALA A 244 -7.81 2.71 -20.13
C ALA A 244 -8.39 3.18 -21.47
N ARG A 245 -8.60 4.50 -21.62
CA ARG A 245 -9.07 5.07 -22.90
C ARG A 245 -8.10 4.77 -24.06
N ALA A 246 -6.79 4.89 -23.82
CA ALA A 246 -5.79 4.58 -24.82
C ALA A 246 -5.82 3.09 -25.23
N ALA A 247 -5.92 2.18 -24.27
CA ALA A 247 -6.02 0.74 -24.54
C ALA A 247 -7.29 0.38 -25.33
N LEU A 248 -8.45 0.93 -24.96
CA LEU A 248 -9.71 0.72 -25.69
C LEU A 248 -9.64 1.30 -27.10
N ALA A 249 -9.07 2.50 -27.29
CA ALA A 249 -8.87 3.10 -28.62
C ALA A 249 -7.91 2.28 -29.50
N ALA A 250 -6.99 1.52 -28.90
CA ALA A 250 -6.09 0.59 -29.60
C ALA A 250 -6.74 -0.78 -29.88
N GLY A 251 -8.02 -0.97 -29.55
CA GLY A 251 -8.80 -2.17 -29.88
C GLY A 251 -8.86 -3.23 -28.77
N ALA A 252 -8.48 -2.90 -27.53
CA ALA A 252 -8.68 -3.82 -26.40
C ALA A 252 -10.18 -4.18 -26.27
N SER A 253 -10.48 -5.46 -26.05
CA SER A 253 -11.87 -5.95 -25.89
C SER A 253 -12.55 -5.40 -24.66
N HIS A 254 -11.80 -5.24 -23.60
CA HIS A 254 -12.19 -4.56 -22.34
C HIS A 254 -10.97 -4.23 -21.49
N VAL A 255 -11.16 -3.34 -20.52
CA VAL A 255 -10.13 -2.95 -19.57
C VAL A 255 -10.65 -3.14 -18.16
N ASP A 256 -9.86 -3.82 -17.33
CA ASP A 256 -10.03 -3.94 -15.88
C ASP A 256 -8.84 -3.26 -15.18
N VAL A 257 -8.98 -2.98 -13.87
CA VAL A 257 -7.93 -2.37 -13.02
C VAL A 257 -7.66 -3.28 -11.82
N ALA A 258 -6.38 -3.48 -11.50
CA ALA A 258 -5.94 -4.20 -10.31
C ALA A 258 -4.82 -3.44 -9.62
N VAL A 259 -5.04 -2.97 -8.39
CA VAL A 259 -4.07 -2.15 -7.64
C VAL A 259 -3.80 -2.71 -6.25
N THR A 260 -2.63 -2.38 -5.69
CA THR A 260 -2.34 -2.73 -4.30
C THR A 260 -3.15 -1.85 -3.34
N HIS A 261 -3.12 -0.53 -3.53
CA HIS A 261 -3.72 0.45 -2.61
C HIS A 261 -4.86 1.22 -3.25
N ALA A 262 -6.09 0.92 -2.83
CA ALA A 262 -7.30 1.60 -3.29
C ALA A 262 -7.61 2.84 -2.44
N LEU A 263 -6.99 3.98 -2.73
CA LEU A 263 -7.30 5.23 -2.04
C LEU A 263 -8.55 5.92 -2.61
N PHE A 264 -8.73 5.89 -3.92
CA PHE A 264 -9.84 6.42 -4.69
C PHE A 264 -10.51 7.65 -4.06
N VAL A 265 -9.90 8.82 -4.25
CA VAL A 265 -10.40 10.09 -3.70
C VAL A 265 -11.33 10.79 -4.69
N GLY A 266 -12.34 11.50 -4.15
CA GLY A 266 -13.31 12.22 -4.98
C GLY A 266 -14.06 11.30 -5.94
N ASP A 267 -14.15 11.68 -7.20
CA ASP A 267 -14.90 10.99 -8.25
C ASP A 267 -14.06 9.93 -9.00
N ALA A 268 -12.95 9.46 -8.40
CA ALA A 268 -11.99 8.58 -9.08
C ALA A 268 -12.63 7.31 -9.69
N LEU A 269 -13.56 6.66 -8.99
CA LEU A 269 -14.26 5.48 -9.51
C LEU A 269 -15.19 5.82 -10.68
N ALA A 270 -15.90 6.94 -10.59
CA ALA A 270 -16.75 7.42 -11.68
C ALA A 270 -15.91 7.80 -12.92
N GLU A 271 -14.73 8.43 -12.72
CA GLU A 271 -13.81 8.71 -13.83
C GLU A 271 -13.32 7.43 -14.52
N LEU A 272 -13.04 6.37 -13.75
CA LEU A 272 -12.65 5.07 -14.33
C LEU A 272 -13.81 4.42 -15.10
N GLU A 273 -15.03 4.46 -14.57
CA GLU A 273 -16.22 3.96 -15.25
C GLU A 273 -16.46 4.71 -16.57
N VAL A 274 -16.41 6.05 -16.58
CA VAL A 274 -16.51 6.89 -17.78
C VAL A 274 -15.37 6.61 -18.77
N ALA A 275 -14.18 6.21 -18.28
CA ALA A 275 -13.07 5.80 -19.12
C ALA A 275 -13.25 4.39 -19.75
N GLY A 276 -14.32 3.67 -19.40
CA GLY A 276 -14.63 2.34 -19.93
C GLY A 276 -14.00 1.19 -19.13
N VAL A 277 -13.51 1.44 -17.91
CA VAL A 277 -13.05 0.38 -17.00
C VAL A 277 -14.26 -0.44 -16.54
N ARG A 278 -14.18 -1.76 -16.74
CA ARG A 278 -15.28 -2.68 -16.42
C ARG A 278 -15.28 -3.10 -14.94
N HIS A 279 -14.12 -3.45 -14.42
CA HIS A 279 -13.95 -3.88 -13.02
C HIS A 279 -12.71 -3.26 -12.39
N VAL A 280 -12.83 -2.96 -11.10
CA VAL A 280 -11.72 -2.50 -10.25
C VAL A 280 -11.55 -3.51 -9.13
N SER A 281 -10.32 -4.01 -8.97
CA SER A 281 -9.92 -4.93 -7.91
C SER A 281 -8.73 -4.36 -7.14
N SER A 282 -8.67 -4.59 -5.82
CA SER A 282 -7.55 -4.14 -5.01
C SER A 282 -7.23 -5.11 -3.88
N ARG A 283 -6.05 -4.95 -3.27
CA ARG A 283 -5.69 -5.71 -2.07
C ARG A 283 -6.19 -5.02 -0.81
N ALA A 284 -6.37 -5.80 0.27
CA ALA A 284 -6.90 -5.32 1.54
C ALA A 284 -5.89 -4.49 2.37
N SER A 285 -4.97 -3.79 1.72
CA SER A 285 -4.03 -2.85 2.35
C SER A 285 -4.67 -1.52 2.76
N VAL A 286 -5.76 -1.17 2.06
CA VAL A 286 -6.67 -0.07 2.39
C VAL A 286 -8.09 -0.62 2.33
N PRO A 287 -8.92 -0.45 3.38
CA PRO A 287 -10.31 -0.90 3.35
C PRO A 287 -11.09 -0.21 2.21
N HIS A 288 -11.61 -0.99 1.26
CA HIS A 288 -12.34 -0.51 0.11
C HIS A 288 -13.25 -1.60 -0.47
N GLY A 289 -14.35 -1.21 -1.14
CA GLY A 289 -15.30 -2.14 -1.74
C GLY A 289 -14.73 -2.98 -2.89
N SER A 290 -13.57 -2.62 -3.44
CA SER A 290 -12.87 -3.38 -4.49
C SER A 290 -11.91 -4.45 -3.94
N ASN A 291 -11.78 -4.62 -2.63
CA ASN A 291 -10.86 -5.59 -2.04
C ASN A 291 -11.25 -7.04 -2.40
N VAL A 292 -10.25 -7.83 -2.80
CA VAL A 292 -10.36 -9.23 -3.25
C VAL A 292 -9.30 -10.12 -2.60
#